data_1322e77a2ef238aecf148e41ca726051
#
_entry.id   1322e77a2ef238aecf148e41ca726051
#
_cell.length_a   1.000
_cell.length_b   1.000
_cell.length_c   1.000
_cell.angle_alpha   90.00
_cell.angle_beta   90.00
_cell.angle_gamma   90.00
#
_symmetry.space_group_name_H-M   'P 1'
#
loop_
_entity.id
_entity.type
_entity.pdbx_description
1 polymer ?
#
loop_
_entity_poly.entity_id
_entity_poly.type
_entity_poly.pdbx_seq_one_letter_code
_entity_poly.pdbx_strand_id
1 'polypeptide(L)'
;MNFNEVKELISILDDSKLAYFELENEDGYIKIDKSMSRDYVPNKIQNEVSAIENKEEKQHNNTISSKINIKENMLSIILIGGIVVISIILLFALYIIISSPDFDKEKLYSKESSVLYYNDGKTELARLGQYDRALVNYEELPQVLIDAIVATEDSRFFQHSGLDVARFAKASVGQLIGNDKAGGASTLTMQVVKRAYTSGESHGIKGIVRKFTDIYMAVFKVESNYTKEEIIEFYVNSQWFGSTGSLNNSGFAGVEQACQNFFGKSVSDISLAEASILAGMFQNPGLYNPYTKPNNTRKRQKIVLTLMVNHGYITEEEKNAVLDIPIESLLVKKDNVANGDSRAAIDYIINEVANDTGYDLRETPMKIVTTIDKDVQDVLNKLEKGEIYEFPNEYMQEGIAITDMETGGLSAISGGRNYSARGTNRATTKRQPGSTAKILFDYGPYIEYLNGSPATLFLDEETTYSNGTPIKNADGKYNGLMTMRDALAASRNIPALRAFQAVYKENPDYIKNFVKNLGIDYGGELYESAAIGGFDGVSPVQMSAAYAAYGRGGYYIKPYSYTEATLLENGKVYNKTLEK
;
A
#
# COMPACT_ATOMS: atom_id res chain seq x y z
N MET A 1 -12.00 0.75 -24.28
CA MET A 1 -11.45 0.88 -25.66
C MET A 1 -11.98 -0.25 -26.54
N ASN A 2 -12.46 0.03 -27.73
CA ASN A 2 -12.91 -1.01 -28.67
C ASN A 2 -11.70 -1.57 -29.47
N PHE A 3 -11.91 -2.68 -30.18
CA PHE A 3 -10.83 -3.39 -30.90
C PHE A 3 -10.14 -2.53 -31.98
N ASN A 4 -10.86 -1.63 -32.62
CA ASN A 4 -10.29 -0.75 -33.67
C ASN A 4 -9.43 0.35 -33.03
N GLU A 5 -9.82 0.91 -31.90
CA GLU A 5 -9.03 1.88 -31.13
C GLU A 5 -7.73 1.27 -30.61
N VAL A 6 -7.76 0.00 -30.16
CA VAL A 6 -6.55 -0.74 -29.74
C VAL A 6 -5.61 -0.94 -30.95
N LYS A 7 -6.14 -1.27 -32.12
CA LYS A 7 -5.35 -1.48 -33.32
C LYS A 7 -4.70 -0.19 -33.84
N GLU A 8 -5.41 0.93 -33.73
CA GLU A 8 -4.91 2.25 -34.11
C GLU A 8 -3.81 2.70 -33.12
N LEU A 9 -4.00 2.47 -31.82
CA LEU A 9 -2.99 2.74 -30.80
C LEU A 9 -1.71 1.92 -31.03
N ILE A 10 -1.82 0.64 -31.35
CA ILE A 10 -0.67 -0.23 -31.67
C ILE A 10 0.07 0.31 -32.90
N SER A 11 -0.64 0.77 -33.95
CA SER A 11 -0.01 1.35 -35.12
C SER A 11 0.76 2.63 -34.81
N ILE A 12 0.17 3.53 -34.01
CA ILE A 12 0.83 4.78 -33.58
C ILE A 12 2.06 4.49 -32.72
N LEU A 13 1.98 3.51 -31.84
CA LEU A 13 3.09 3.11 -30.96
C LEU A 13 4.21 2.43 -31.75
N ASP A 14 3.87 1.71 -32.83
CA ASP A 14 4.85 1.04 -33.69
C ASP A 14 5.73 2.03 -34.45
N ASP A 15 5.16 3.16 -34.86
CA ASP A 15 5.86 4.25 -35.52
C ASP A 15 6.60 5.18 -34.52
N SER A 16 6.35 5.06 -33.25
CA SER A 16 6.97 5.89 -32.22
C SER A 16 8.37 5.40 -31.82
N LYS A 17 9.18 6.29 -31.24
CA LYS A 17 10.50 5.96 -30.63
C LYS A 17 10.39 5.42 -29.21
N LEU A 18 9.18 5.20 -28.69
CA LEU A 18 8.98 4.69 -27.33
C LEU A 18 9.38 3.22 -27.25
N ALA A 19 10.24 2.88 -26.32
CA ALA A 19 10.65 1.51 -26.04
C ALA A 19 9.64 0.77 -25.15
N TYR A 20 8.86 1.51 -24.37
CA TYR A 20 7.91 0.98 -23.40
C TYR A 20 6.66 1.85 -23.33
N PHE A 21 5.49 1.23 -23.26
CA PHE A 21 4.21 1.90 -23.11
C PHE A 21 3.28 1.09 -22.20
N GLU A 22 2.61 1.75 -21.28
CA GLU A 22 1.66 1.15 -20.34
C GLU A 22 0.45 2.07 -20.19
N LEU A 23 -0.75 1.51 -20.36
CA LEU A 23 -2.02 2.21 -20.21
C LEU A 23 -2.95 1.38 -19.34
N GLU A 24 -3.46 1.98 -18.28
CA GLU A 24 -4.46 1.41 -17.39
C GLU A 24 -5.65 2.36 -17.30
N ASN A 25 -6.86 1.84 -17.46
CA ASN A 25 -8.10 2.56 -17.21
C ASN A 25 -9.16 1.62 -16.63
N GLU A 26 -10.37 2.14 -16.38
CA GLU A 26 -11.48 1.37 -15.81
C GLU A 26 -11.90 0.15 -16.65
N ASP A 27 -11.57 0.13 -17.94
CA ASP A 27 -11.94 -0.91 -18.90
C ASP A 27 -10.84 -1.95 -19.14
N GLY A 28 -9.58 -1.70 -18.74
CA GLY A 28 -8.50 -2.64 -18.93
C GLY A 28 -7.08 -2.07 -18.85
N TYR A 29 -6.12 -2.96 -19.04
CA TYR A 29 -4.69 -2.70 -18.96
C TYR A 29 -4.00 -3.14 -20.25
N ILE A 30 -3.19 -2.27 -20.84
CA ILE A 30 -2.37 -2.55 -22.03
C ILE A 30 -0.92 -2.23 -21.73
N LYS A 31 -0.03 -3.21 -21.97
CA LYS A 31 1.42 -3.07 -21.81
C LYS A 31 2.11 -3.50 -23.11
N ILE A 32 2.93 -2.62 -23.68
CA ILE A 32 3.73 -2.88 -24.87
C ILE A 32 5.20 -2.59 -24.56
N ASP A 33 6.05 -3.59 -24.72
CA ASP A 33 7.49 -3.49 -24.51
C ASP A 33 8.23 -3.92 -25.78
N LYS A 34 8.90 -2.96 -26.42
CA LYS A 34 9.72 -3.15 -27.62
C LYS A 34 11.18 -3.49 -27.31
N SER A 35 11.58 -3.50 -26.03
CA SER A 35 12.98 -3.76 -25.65
C SER A 35 13.39 -5.23 -25.77
N MET A 36 12.43 -6.14 -25.92
CA MET A 36 12.72 -7.54 -26.25
C MET A 36 12.96 -7.69 -27.75
N SER A 37 14.21 -7.70 -28.17
CA SER A 37 14.61 -8.05 -29.53
C SER A 37 14.22 -9.49 -29.84
N ARG A 38 13.15 -9.67 -30.61
CA ARG A 38 12.99 -10.86 -31.44
C ARG A 38 13.72 -10.59 -32.72
N ASP A 39 14.73 -11.41 -33.04
CA ASP A 39 15.36 -11.43 -34.35
C ASP A 39 14.28 -11.78 -35.40
N TYR A 40 13.69 -10.75 -36.00
CA TYR A 40 12.79 -10.88 -37.14
C TYR A 40 13.57 -10.53 -38.37
N VAL A 41 13.94 -11.53 -39.15
CA VAL A 41 14.50 -11.36 -40.51
C VAL A 41 13.33 -11.17 -41.49
N PRO A 42 13.17 -10.03 -42.12
CA PRO A 42 12.13 -9.87 -43.13
C PRO A 42 12.57 -10.53 -44.44
N ASN A 43 11.87 -11.56 -44.87
CA ASN A 43 11.96 -12.10 -46.24
C ASN A 43 11.32 -11.11 -47.21
N LYS A 44 12.14 -10.46 -48.03
CA LYS A 44 11.73 -9.74 -49.23
C LYS A 44 11.27 -10.76 -50.27
N ILE A 45 10.01 -10.73 -50.63
CA ILE A 45 9.51 -11.36 -51.86
C ILE A 45 9.78 -10.36 -53.02
N GLN A 46 10.71 -10.71 -53.86
CA GLN A 46 10.77 -10.15 -55.21
C GLN A 46 10.34 -11.21 -56.21
N ASN A 47 9.24 -10.91 -56.91
CA ASN A 47 8.83 -11.62 -58.08
C ASN A 47 9.82 -11.35 -59.23
N GLU A 48 10.39 -12.39 -59.79
CA GLU A 48 10.74 -12.39 -61.21
C GLU A 48 10.47 -13.77 -61.81
N VAL A 49 9.62 -13.74 -62.83
CA VAL A 49 9.30 -14.83 -63.74
C VAL A 49 10.35 -14.83 -64.85
N SER A 50 11.00 -15.94 -65.12
CA SER A 50 11.21 -16.43 -66.51
C SER A 50 11.97 -17.75 -66.54
N ALA A 51 11.48 -18.54 -67.42
CA ALA A 51 11.80 -19.90 -67.84
C ALA A 51 13.28 -20.14 -68.23
N ILE A 52 13.72 -21.38 -68.13
CA ILE A 52 14.18 -22.23 -69.25
C ILE A 52 14.78 -23.52 -68.72
N GLU A 53 14.26 -24.59 -69.25
CA GLU A 53 14.62 -26.01 -69.43
C GLU A 53 16.04 -26.56 -69.10
N ASN A 54 15.97 -27.77 -68.58
CA ASN A 54 16.74 -29.02 -68.85
C ASN A 54 18.23 -29.14 -68.53
N LYS A 55 18.58 -30.01 -67.66
CA LYS A 55 19.06 -31.39 -67.93
C LYS A 55 19.54 -32.13 -66.67
N GLU A 56 19.32 -33.42 -66.71
CA GLU A 56 19.72 -34.43 -65.74
C GLU A 56 21.21 -34.45 -65.43
N GLU A 57 21.53 -34.68 -64.17
CA GLU A 57 22.55 -35.67 -63.81
C GLU A 57 22.40 -36.12 -62.33
N LYS A 58 22.37 -37.44 -62.15
CA LYS A 58 22.34 -38.15 -60.90
C LYS A 58 23.69 -38.00 -60.18
N GLN A 59 23.67 -37.59 -58.94
CA GLN A 59 24.65 -38.12 -57.98
C GLN A 59 24.03 -38.24 -56.56
N HIS A 60 24.19 -39.43 -56.02
CA HIS A 60 23.84 -39.87 -54.70
C HIS A 60 24.45 -38.92 -53.64
N ASN A 61 23.62 -38.37 -52.77
CA ASN A 61 24.02 -38.11 -51.40
C ASN A 61 22.84 -38.38 -50.48
N ASN A 62 23.03 -39.44 -49.67
CA ASN A 62 22.15 -39.80 -48.60
C ASN A 62 22.12 -38.69 -47.54
N THR A 63 21.13 -37.82 -47.63
CA THR A 63 20.73 -36.96 -46.52
C THR A 63 19.45 -37.55 -45.95
N ILE A 64 19.52 -38.15 -44.77
CA ILE A 64 18.37 -38.64 -44.00
C ILE A 64 17.50 -37.42 -43.67
N SER A 65 16.61 -37.10 -44.55
CA SER A 65 15.47 -36.22 -44.30
C SER A 65 14.42 -37.11 -43.58
N SER A 66 14.49 -37.17 -42.27
CA SER A 66 13.39 -37.69 -41.48
C SER A 66 12.21 -36.74 -41.59
N LYS A 67 11.36 -36.91 -42.60
CA LYS A 67 9.99 -36.43 -42.53
C LYS A 67 9.34 -37.17 -41.38
N ILE A 68 9.33 -36.52 -40.19
CA ILE A 68 8.54 -36.96 -39.06
C ILE A 68 7.10 -37.04 -39.54
N ASN A 69 6.57 -38.22 -39.68
CA ASN A 69 5.19 -38.46 -40.08
C ASN A 69 4.31 -38.09 -38.91
N ILE A 70 3.95 -36.79 -38.84
CA ILE A 70 3.28 -36.14 -37.69
C ILE A 70 1.99 -36.92 -37.32
N LYS A 71 1.31 -37.51 -38.28
CA LYS A 71 0.09 -38.31 -38.04
C LYS A 71 0.35 -39.63 -37.33
N GLU A 72 1.43 -40.36 -37.66
CA GLU A 72 1.75 -41.64 -37.03
C GLU A 72 2.40 -41.48 -35.66
N ASN A 73 3.10 -40.37 -35.41
CA ASN A 73 3.76 -40.11 -34.13
C ASN A 73 2.96 -39.19 -33.18
N MET A 74 1.78 -38.70 -33.60
CA MET A 74 1.00 -37.74 -32.79
C MET A 74 0.63 -38.32 -31.41
N LEU A 75 0.28 -39.60 -31.33
CA LEU A 75 -0.02 -40.28 -30.06
C LEU A 75 1.23 -40.36 -29.16
N SER A 76 2.39 -40.68 -29.74
CA SER A 76 3.66 -40.74 -29.01
C SER A 76 4.10 -39.36 -28.52
N ILE A 77 3.90 -38.30 -29.31
CA ILE A 77 4.19 -36.91 -28.92
C ILE A 77 3.27 -36.47 -27.77
N ILE A 78 1.99 -36.80 -27.83
CA ILE A 78 1.02 -36.53 -26.75
C ILE A 78 1.39 -37.30 -25.47
N LEU A 79 1.77 -38.58 -25.60
CA LEU A 79 2.19 -39.38 -24.46
C LEU A 79 3.49 -38.87 -23.83
N ILE A 80 4.50 -38.53 -24.63
CA ILE A 80 5.77 -37.97 -24.13
C ILE A 80 5.50 -36.61 -23.48
N GLY A 81 4.71 -35.75 -24.11
CA GLY A 81 4.29 -34.46 -23.55
C GLY A 81 3.55 -34.63 -22.22
N GLY A 82 2.65 -35.63 -22.15
CA GLY A 82 1.95 -35.97 -20.90
C GLY A 82 2.90 -36.46 -19.80
N ILE A 83 3.86 -37.31 -20.12
CA ILE A 83 4.87 -37.81 -19.17
C ILE A 83 5.73 -36.63 -18.65
N VAL A 84 6.16 -35.73 -19.52
CA VAL A 84 6.95 -34.55 -19.13
C VAL A 84 6.15 -33.65 -18.18
N VAL A 85 4.89 -33.38 -18.51
CA VAL A 85 4.01 -32.56 -17.63
C VAL A 85 3.81 -33.22 -16.27
N ILE A 86 3.53 -34.54 -16.25
CA ILE A 86 3.39 -35.32 -15.00
C ILE A 86 4.69 -35.27 -14.20
N SER A 87 5.84 -35.43 -14.86
CA SER A 87 7.16 -35.41 -14.19
C SER A 87 7.41 -34.02 -13.56
N ILE A 88 7.08 -32.94 -14.25
CA ILE A 88 7.20 -31.57 -13.70
C ILE A 88 6.28 -31.41 -12.48
N ILE A 89 5.04 -31.88 -12.54
CA ILE A 89 4.10 -31.84 -11.42
C ILE A 89 4.63 -32.62 -10.22
N LEU A 90 5.18 -33.83 -10.45
CA LEU A 90 5.74 -34.65 -9.39
C LEU A 90 6.98 -34.02 -8.76
N LEU A 91 7.87 -33.45 -9.55
CA LEU A 91 9.05 -32.72 -9.05
C LEU A 91 8.64 -31.50 -8.26
N PHE A 92 7.65 -30.77 -8.71
CA PHE A 92 7.09 -29.61 -7.97
C PHE A 92 6.45 -30.07 -6.65
N ALA A 93 5.66 -31.13 -6.66
CA ALA A 93 5.08 -31.70 -5.43
C ALA A 93 6.17 -32.15 -4.44
N LEU A 94 7.20 -32.84 -4.94
CA LEU A 94 8.34 -33.25 -4.12
C LEU A 94 9.08 -32.05 -3.52
N TYR A 95 9.28 -31.00 -4.31
CA TYR A 95 9.85 -29.74 -3.81
C TYR A 95 9.02 -29.17 -2.66
N ILE A 96 7.68 -29.09 -2.82
CA ILE A 96 6.78 -28.61 -1.77
C ILE A 96 6.90 -29.45 -0.50
N ILE A 97 6.90 -30.79 -0.63
CA ILE A 97 7.01 -31.72 0.50
C ILE A 97 8.30 -31.48 1.28
N ILE A 98 9.45 -31.42 0.58
CA ILE A 98 10.78 -31.28 1.20
C ILE A 98 10.96 -29.88 1.82
N SER A 99 10.43 -28.84 1.17
CA SER A 99 10.59 -27.44 1.62
C SER A 99 9.60 -27.03 2.70
N SER A 100 8.52 -27.80 2.92
CA SER A 100 7.49 -27.44 3.91
C SER A 100 7.96 -27.76 5.34
N PRO A 101 7.88 -26.78 6.28
CA PRO A 101 8.21 -27.03 7.68
C PRO A 101 7.16 -27.91 8.36
N ASP A 102 7.49 -28.43 9.55
CA ASP A 102 6.49 -29.03 10.41
C ASP A 102 5.61 -27.95 11.04
N PHE A 103 4.33 -28.27 11.24
CA PHE A 103 3.39 -27.35 11.87
C PHE A 103 3.66 -27.27 13.37
N ASP A 104 3.88 -26.07 13.86
CA ASP A 104 4.09 -25.74 15.26
C ASP A 104 3.04 -24.69 15.68
N LYS A 105 2.11 -25.08 16.56
CA LYS A 105 1.05 -24.20 17.06
C LYS A 105 1.57 -22.99 17.82
N GLU A 106 2.73 -23.12 18.49
CA GLU A 106 3.34 -22.02 19.22
C GLU A 106 3.63 -20.81 18.32
N LYS A 107 3.94 -21.05 17.05
CA LYS A 107 4.13 -19.97 16.06
C LYS A 107 2.89 -19.15 15.76
N LEU A 108 1.69 -19.68 16.05
CA LEU A 108 0.45 -18.89 15.94
C LEU A 108 0.36 -17.81 17.01
N TYR A 109 0.98 -18.06 18.17
CA TYR A 109 0.83 -17.26 19.38
C TYR A 109 2.10 -16.50 19.77
N SER A 110 3.26 -16.96 19.33
CA SER A 110 4.58 -16.46 19.70
C SER A 110 5.15 -15.41 18.73
N LYS A 111 4.33 -14.73 17.92
CA LYS A 111 4.87 -13.67 17.06
C LYS A 111 5.54 -12.61 17.91
N GLU A 112 6.86 -12.49 17.76
CA GLU A 112 7.62 -11.39 18.28
C GLU A 112 7.02 -10.07 17.79
N SER A 113 7.17 -9.01 18.58
CA SER A 113 6.68 -7.68 18.23
C SER A 113 7.71 -6.97 17.36
N SER A 114 7.26 -6.21 16.37
CA SER A 114 8.14 -5.23 15.76
C SER A 114 8.44 -4.11 16.75
N VAL A 115 9.72 -3.72 16.85
CA VAL A 115 10.15 -2.64 17.73
C VAL A 115 10.75 -1.52 16.90
N LEU A 116 10.18 -0.33 17.07
CA LEU A 116 10.69 0.91 16.48
C LEU A 116 11.52 1.61 17.54
N TYR A 117 12.75 1.96 17.20
CA TYR A 117 13.65 2.74 18.04
C TYR A 117 13.78 4.17 17.50
N TYR A 118 13.96 5.13 18.39
CA TYR A 118 14.37 6.47 18.01
C TYR A 118 15.72 6.44 17.25
N ASN A 119 16.16 7.58 16.79
CA ASN A 119 17.41 7.76 16.01
C ASN A 119 18.67 7.27 16.73
N ASP A 120 18.64 7.12 18.06
CA ASP A 120 19.73 6.55 18.85
C ASP A 120 19.86 5.01 18.71
N GLY A 121 18.90 4.34 18.09
CA GLY A 121 18.84 2.89 17.90
C GLY A 121 18.65 2.07 19.19
N LYS A 122 18.35 2.72 20.31
CA LYS A 122 18.28 2.11 21.65
C LYS A 122 16.98 2.42 22.38
N THR A 123 16.54 3.67 22.38
CA THR A 123 15.33 4.10 23.04
C THR A 123 14.12 3.68 22.20
N GLU A 124 13.20 2.94 22.81
CA GLU A 124 12.00 2.46 22.12
C GLU A 124 11.04 3.63 21.86
N LEU A 125 10.67 3.81 20.58
CA LEU A 125 9.61 4.72 20.14
C LEU A 125 8.25 4.04 20.22
N ALA A 126 8.17 2.81 19.74
CA ALA A 126 6.93 2.03 19.72
C ALA A 126 7.21 0.53 19.61
N ARG A 127 6.26 -0.25 20.10
CA ARG A 127 6.22 -1.70 19.91
C ARG A 127 4.94 -2.06 19.17
N LEU A 128 5.06 -2.77 18.04
CA LEU A 128 3.95 -3.15 17.19
C LEU A 128 3.81 -4.67 17.21
N GLY A 129 2.58 -5.17 17.36
CA GLY A 129 2.33 -6.61 17.34
C GLY A 129 2.44 -7.30 18.71
N GLN A 130 2.74 -6.58 19.79
CA GLN A 130 2.51 -7.11 21.14
C GLN A 130 1.01 -7.00 21.42
N TYR A 131 0.35 -8.13 21.33
CA TYR A 131 -1.09 -8.20 21.55
C TYR A 131 -1.36 -8.68 22.97
N ASP A 132 -2.24 -7.98 23.67
CA ASP A 132 -2.94 -8.61 24.78
C ASP A 132 -3.74 -9.77 24.18
N ARG A 133 -3.38 -10.98 24.56
CA ARG A 133 -4.09 -12.20 24.16
C ARG A 133 -4.71 -12.84 25.38
N ALA A 134 -5.99 -13.10 25.29
CA ALA A 134 -6.64 -14.11 26.10
C ALA A 134 -7.00 -15.24 25.14
N LEU A 135 -6.36 -16.40 25.32
CA LEU A 135 -6.70 -17.60 24.56
C LEU A 135 -8.00 -18.17 25.11
N VAL A 136 -8.85 -18.64 24.23
CA VAL A 136 -10.10 -19.33 24.55
C VAL A 136 -10.06 -20.73 23.99
N ASN A 137 -10.64 -21.68 24.70
CA ASN A 137 -10.84 -23.04 24.21
C ASN A 137 -12.11 -23.08 23.35
N TYR A 138 -12.23 -24.11 22.52
CA TYR A 138 -13.40 -24.26 21.63
C TYR A 138 -14.74 -24.27 22.36
N GLU A 139 -14.79 -24.88 23.54
CA GLU A 139 -16.00 -25.00 24.37
C GLU A 139 -16.49 -23.67 24.92
N GLU A 140 -15.64 -22.65 24.96
CA GLU A 140 -15.99 -21.29 25.39
C GLU A 140 -16.58 -20.46 24.24
N LEU A 141 -16.49 -20.95 22.99
CA LEU A 141 -16.99 -20.25 21.82
C LEU A 141 -18.51 -20.47 21.68
N PRO A 142 -19.32 -19.41 21.59
CA PRO A 142 -20.75 -19.57 21.36
C PRO A 142 -20.99 -20.09 19.92
N GLN A 143 -21.95 -21.01 19.77
CA GLN A 143 -22.28 -21.64 18.48
C GLN A 143 -22.55 -20.60 17.38
N VAL A 144 -23.17 -19.49 17.72
CA VAL A 144 -23.48 -18.40 16.78
C VAL A 144 -22.24 -17.78 16.14
N LEU A 145 -21.11 -17.73 16.86
CA LEU A 145 -19.84 -17.24 16.31
C LEU A 145 -19.21 -18.28 15.37
N ILE A 146 -19.23 -19.55 15.77
CA ILE A 146 -18.74 -20.65 14.94
C ILE A 146 -19.50 -20.69 13.61
N ASP A 147 -20.83 -20.63 13.68
CA ASP A 147 -21.70 -20.62 12.50
C ASP A 147 -21.43 -19.40 11.59
N ALA A 148 -21.24 -18.22 12.16
CA ALA A 148 -20.92 -16.99 11.41
C ALA A 148 -19.58 -17.09 10.69
N ILE A 149 -18.55 -17.65 11.35
CA ILE A 149 -17.22 -17.88 10.77
C ILE A 149 -17.31 -18.91 9.65
N VAL A 150 -17.90 -20.06 9.92
CA VAL A 150 -18.01 -21.16 8.95
C VAL A 150 -18.83 -20.73 7.73
N ALA A 151 -19.99 -20.09 7.93
CA ALA A 151 -20.81 -19.58 6.83
C ALA A 151 -20.06 -18.59 5.93
N THR A 152 -19.18 -17.79 6.51
CA THR A 152 -18.49 -16.70 5.80
C THR A 152 -17.21 -17.14 5.12
N GLU A 153 -16.37 -17.88 5.83
CA GLU A 153 -15.03 -18.21 5.39
C GLU A 153 -14.96 -19.57 4.69
N ASP A 154 -15.65 -20.59 5.23
CA ASP A 154 -15.53 -21.96 4.75
C ASP A 154 -16.78 -22.79 5.06
N SER A 155 -17.85 -22.56 4.30
CA SER A 155 -19.17 -23.15 4.56
C SER A 155 -19.23 -24.69 4.55
N ARG A 156 -18.19 -25.35 4.05
CA ARG A 156 -18.03 -26.82 4.06
C ARG A 156 -16.89 -27.31 4.93
N PHE A 157 -16.45 -26.48 5.90
CA PHE A 157 -15.30 -26.76 6.74
C PHE A 157 -15.32 -28.15 7.39
N PHE A 158 -16.46 -28.57 7.91
CA PHE A 158 -16.64 -29.90 8.53
C PHE A 158 -16.76 -31.06 7.53
N GLN A 159 -16.77 -30.80 6.21
CA GLN A 159 -16.99 -31.78 5.16
C GLN A 159 -15.74 -32.12 4.35
N HIS A 160 -14.62 -31.42 4.56
CA HIS A 160 -13.36 -31.66 3.86
C HIS A 160 -12.18 -31.72 4.86
N SER A 161 -11.03 -32.26 4.41
CA SER A 161 -9.80 -32.36 5.21
C SER A 161 -8.74 -31.38 4.69
N GLY A 162 -8.85 -30.10 5.04
CA GLY A 162 -7.88 -29.04 4.75
C GLY A 162 -8.01 -28.39 3.37
N LEU A 163 -8.56 -29.07 2.37
CA LEU A 163 -8.79 -28.57 1.02
C LEU A 163 -10.20 -28.88 0.55
N ASP A 164 -10.98 -27.87 0.23
CA ASP A 164 -12.22 -28.02 -0.50
C ASP A 164 -11.94 -28.11 -2.00
N VAL A 165 -11.80 -29.34 -2.51
CA VAL A 165 -11.40 -29.61 -3.91
C VAL A 165 -12.36 -29.00 -4.91
N ALA A 166 -13.68 -29.07 -4.66
CA ALA A 166 -14.67 -28.53 -5.58
C ALA A 166 -14.65 -26.99 -5.63
N ARG A 167 -14.50 -26.33 -4.47
CA ARG A 167 -14.33 -24.87 -4.38
C ARG A 167 -13.01 -24.41 -5.00
N PHE A 168 -11.93 -25.17 -4.76
CA PHE A 168 -10.62 -24.90 -5.34
C PHE A 168 -10.65 -25.00 -6.87
N ALA A 169 -11.23 -26.06 -7.43
CA ALA A 169 -11.37 -26.24 -8.87
C ALA A 169 -12.20 -25.13 -9.51
N LYS A 170 -13.35 -24.77 -8.90
CA LYS A 170 -14.21 -23.65 -9.37
C LYS A 170 -13.45 -22.31 -9.39
N ALA A 171 -12.72 -22.01 -8.32
CA ALA A 171 -11.94 -20.76 -8.22
C ALA A 171 -10.78 -20.73 -9.23
N SER A 172 -10.07 -21.87 -9.41
CA SER A 172 -8.96 -21.99 -10.37
C SER A 172 -9.44 -21.80 -11.82
N VAL A 173 -10.55 -22.43 -12.20
CA VAL A 173 -11.16 -22.22 -13.52
C VAL A 173 -11.64 -20.78 -13.67
N GLY A 174 -12.26 -20.21 -12.64
CA GLY A 174 -12.71 -18.82 -12.65
C GLY A 174 -11.57 -17.84 -12.92
N GLN A 175 -10.43 -18.00 -12.27
CA GLN A 175 -9.24 -17.20 -12.53
C GLN A 175 -8.70 -17.35 -13.96
N LEU A 176 -8.70 -18.55 -14.50
CA LEU A 176 -8.22 -18.81 -15.88
C LEU A 176 -9.10 -18.12 -16.94
N ILE A 177 -10.41 -17.94 -16.67
CA ILE A 177 -11.34 -17.27 -17.57
C ILE A 177 -11.58 -15.80 -17.22
N GLY A 178 -10.79 -15.22 -16.30
CA GLY A 178 -10.89 -13.80 -15.90
C GLY A 178 -12.16 -13.46 -15.12
N ASN A 179 -12.76 -14.43 -14.42
CA ASN A 179 -13.97 -14.21 -13.63
C ASN A 179 -13.61 -13.99 -12.15
N ASP A 180 -13.41 -12.74 -11.75
CA ASP A 180 -13.10 -12.35 -10.37
C ASP A 180 -14.20 -12.69 -9.34
N LYS A 181 -15.41 -13.03 -9.81
CA LYS A 181 -16.55 -13.43 -8.97
C LYS A 181 -16.55 -14.91 -8.59
N ALA A 182 -15.55 -15.67 -9.01
CA ALA A 182 -15.48 -17.12 -8.73
C ALA A 182 -15.28 -17.47 -7.24
N GLY A 183 -15.00 -16.47 -6.39
CA GLY A 183 -14.82 -16.60 -4.94
C GLY A 183 -13.43 -17.06 -4.52
N GLY A 184 -13.10 -16.94 -3.23
CA GLY A 184 -11.84 -17.40 -2.68
C GLY A 184 -11.76 -18.92 -2.53
N ALA A 185 -10.60 -19.52 -2.81
CA ALA A 185 -10.34 -20.95 -2.71
C ALA A 185 -9.66 -21.39 -1.40
N SER A 186 -9.42 -20.46 -0.46
CA SER A 186 -8.74 -20.75 0.81
C SER A 186 -9.73 -21.32 1.82
N THR A 187 -9.34 -22.41 2.50
CA THR A 187 -10.07 -22.98 3.63
C THR A 187 -9.63 -22.33 4.95
N LEU A 188 -10.38 -22.54 6.04
CA LEU A 188 -9.98 -22.09 7.37
C LEU A 188 -8.62 -22.66 7.77
N THR A 189 -8.38 -23.97 7.51
CA THR A 189 -7.12 -24.63 7.80
C THR A 189 -5.95 -23.99 7.05
N MET A 190 -6.14 -23.68 5.76
CA MET A 190 -5.11 -22.96 4.97
C MET A 190 -4.85 -21.55 5.51
N GLN A 191 -5.86 -20.87 6.06
CA GLN A 191 -5.67 -19.56 6.67
C GLN A 191 -4.89 -19.65 7.98
N VAL A 192 -5.10 -20.69 8.80
CA VAL A 192 -4.30 -20.99 10.00
C VAL A 192 -2.83 -21.18 9.62
N VAL A 193 -2.55 -22.06 8.64
CA VAL A 193 -1.19 -22.27 8.12
C VAL A 193 -0.55 -20.97 7.66
N LYS A 194 -1.28 -20.20 6.85
CA LYS A 194 -0.79 -18.92 6.35
C LYS A 194 -0.38 -17.96 7.48
N ARG A 195 -1.15 -17.91 8.57
CA ARG A 195 -0.84 -17.04 9.72
C ARG A 195 0.40 -17.49 10.50
N ALA A 196 0.66 -18.80 10.56
CA ALA A 196 1.81 -19.34 11.27
C ALA A 196 3.13 -19.24 10.48
N TYR A 197 3.10 -19.42 9.16
CA TYR A 197 4.32 -19.66 8.37
C TYR A 197 4.50 -18.77 7.14
N THR A 198 3.44 -18.19 6.58
CA THR A 198 3.53 -17.57 5.25
C THR A 198 3.11 -16.12 5.30
N SER A 199 3.99 -15.24 5.78
CA SER A 199 3.81 -13.80 5.71
C SER A 199 4.35 -13.26 4.37
N GLY A 200 3.56 -12.42 3.70
CA GLY A 200 4.05 -11.40 2.78
C GLY A 200 4.02 -11.71 1.28
N GLU A 201 4.39 -12.88 0.79
CA GLU A 201 4.50 -13.12 -0.65
C GLU A 201 3.18 -13.57 -1.30
N SER A 202 2.52 -12.69 -2.03
CA SER A 202 1.20 -12.99 -2.65
C SER A 202 1.20 -13.04 -4.18
N HIS A 203 2.31 -12.71 -4.84
CA HIS A 203 2.36 -12.53 -6.30
C HIS A 203 3.43 -13.38 -6.99
N GLY A 204 3.22 -13.67 -8.28
CA GLY A 204 4.17 -14.39 -9.11
C GLY A 204 4.37 -15.86 -8.71
N ILE A 205 5.50 -16.43 -9.13
CA ILE A 205 5.86 -17.85 -8.88
C ILE A 205 5.95 -18.16 -7.39
N LYS A 206 6.47 -17.24 -6.59
CA LYS A 206 6.56 -17.40 -5.14
C LYS A 206 5.18 -17.50 -4.49
N GLY A 207 4.20 -16.71 -4.95
CA GLY A 207 2.81 -16.82 -4.52
C GLY A 207 2.18 -18.17 -4.85
N ILE A 208 2.52 -18.76 -6.00
CA ILE A 208 2.07 -20.10 -6.39
C ILE A 208 2.69 -21.16 -5.45
N VAL A 209 4.02 -21.13 -5.27
CA VAL A 209 4.72 -22.05 -4.36
C VAL A 209 4.10 -21.98 -2.97
N ARG A 210 3.95 -20.77 -2.40
CA ARG A 210 3.31 -20.57 -1.10
C ARG A 210 1.91 -21.20 -1.05
N LYS A 211 1.07 -20.96 -2.07
CA LYS A 211 -0.30 -21.50 -2.09
C LYS A 211 -0.33 -23.03 -2.03
N PHE A 212 0.57 -23.69 -2.75
CA PHE A 212 0.68 -25.14 -2.71
C PHE A 212 1.30 -25.65 -1.40
N THR A 213 2.22 -24.89 -0.80
CA THR A 213 2.72 -25.17 0.56
C THR A 213 1.61 -25.07 1.59
N ASP A 214 0.77 -24.00 1.54
CA ASP A 214 -0.40 -23.86 2.41
C ASP A 214 -1.36 -25.06 2.29
N ILE A 215 -1.63 -25.51 1.06
CA ILE A 215 -2.48 -26.69 0.80
C ILE A 215 -1.86 -27.95 1.40
N TYR A 216 -0.56 -28.21 1.12
CA TYR A 216 0.13 -29.39 1.63
C TYR A 216 0.13 -29.42 3.16
N MET A 217 0.49 -28.31 3.79
CA MET A 217 0.52 -28.23 5.26
C MET A 217 -0.89 -28.35 5.86
N ALA A 218 -1.90 -27.70 5.25
CA ALA A 218 -3.27 -27.80 5.72
C ALA A 218 -3.76 -29.25 5.73
N VAL A 219 -3.55 -29.98 4.63
CA VAL A 219 -4.04 -31.37 4.47
C VAL A 219 -3.21 -32.36 5.28
N PHE A 220 -1.86 -32.32 5.18
CA PHE A 220 -0.98 -33.37 5.66
C PHE A 220 -0.30 -33.08 7.01
N LYS A 221 -0.30 -31.82 7.47
CA LYS A 221 0.34 -31.45 8.75
C LYS A 221 -0.65 -30.96 9.79
N VAL A 222 -1.72 -30.27 9.40
CA VAL A 222 -2.71 -29.75 10.35
C VAL A 222 -3.88 -30.70 10.51
N GLU A 223 -4.66 -30.98 9.47
CA GLU A 223 -5.86 -31.83 9.53
C GLU A 223 -5.57 -33.28 9.90
N SER A 224 -4.33 -33.75 9.73
CA SER A 224 -3.92 -35.09 10.15
C SER A 224 -3.57 -35.18 11.65
N ASN A 225 -3.34 -34.07 12.33
CA ASN A 225 -2.85 -34.01 13.69
C ASN A 225 -3.78 -33.27 14.66
N TYR A 226 -4.73 -32.49 14.15
CA TYR A 226 -5.64 -31.65 14.94
C TYR A 226 -7.09 -31.83 14.52
N THR A 227 -8.00 -31.75 15.47
CA THR A 227 -9.45 -31.84 15.19
C THR A 227 -9.98 -30.55 14.57
N LYS A 228 -11.20 -30.57 14.06
CA LYS A 228 -11.88 -29.39 13.51
C LYS A 228 -12.08 -28.30 14.57
N GLU A 229 -12.36 -28.71 15.78
CA GLU A 229 -12.52 -27.87 16.95
C GLU A 229 -11.21 -27.13 17.26
N GLU A 230 -10.09 -27.85 17.36
CA GLU A 230 -8.77 -27.26 17.59
C GLU A 230 -8.37 -26.29 16.45
N ILE A 231 -8.73 -26.59 15.20
CA ILE A 231 -8.44 -25.70 14.06
C ILE A 231 -9.26 -24.40 14.14
N ILE A 232 -10.52 -24.46 14.58
CA ILE A 232 -11.33 -23.26 14.84
C ILE A 232 -10.70 -22.47 15.99
N GLU A 233 -10.29 -23.13 17.07
CA GLU A 233 -9.61 -22.51 18.19
C GLU A 233 -8.34 -21.76 17.75
N PHE A 234 -7.47 -22.42 16.95
CA PHE A 234 -6.29 -21.77 16.35
C PHE A 234 -6.67 -20.57 15.50
N TYR A 235 -7.74 -20.69 14.72
CA TYR A 235 -8.20 -19.64 13.82
C TYR A 235 -8.65 -18.39 14.59
N VAL A 236 -9.51 -18.53 15.61
CA VAL A 236 -10.06 -17.40 16.37
C VAL A 236 -9.04 -16.76 17.29
N ASN A 237 -8.14 -17.55 17.88
CA ASN A 237 -7.08 -17.07 18.77
C ASN A 237 -5.93 -16.40 18.04
N SER A 238 -5.65 -16.77 16.77
CA SER A 238 -4.57 -16.18 15.97
C SER A 238 -4.96 -14.90 15.24
N GLN A 239 -6.24 -14.56 15.17
CA GLN A 239 -6.73 -13.42 14.40
C GLN A 239 -6.39 -12.10 15.05
N TRP A 240 -5.81 -11.19 14.28
CA TRP A 240 -5.66 -9.80 14.68
C TRP A 240 -6.92 -8.99 14.32
N PHE A 241 -7.45 -8.21 15.26
CA PHE A 241 -8.69 -7.43 15.10
C PHE A 241 -8.47 -5.91 15.00
N GLY A 242 -7.21 -5.47 14.97
CA GLY A 242 -6.90 -4.05 14.93
C GLY A 242 -6.85 -3.43 16.32
N SER A 243 -6.82 -2.11 16.34
CA SER A 243 -6.83 -1.31 17.57
C SER A 243 -8.16 -0.60 17.71
N THR A 244 -8.61 -0.43 18.95
CA THR A 244 -9.74 0.44 19.27
C THR A 244 -9.34 1.91 19.32
N GLY A 245 -8.07 2.25 19.07
CA GLY A 245 -7.53 3.61 19.23
C GLY A 245 -7.05 3.92 20.64
N SER A 246 -6.82 2.90 21.48
CA SER A 246 -6.26 3.06 22.85
C SER A 246 -4.76 3.38 22.82
N LEU A 247 -4.28 3.99 23.91
CA LEU A 247 -2.93 4.54 24.09
C LEU A 247 -1.75 3.60 23.77
N ASN A 248 -1.91 2.29 23.93
CA ASN A 248 -0.84 1.31 23.70
C ASN A 248 -0.88 0.67 22.32
N ASN A 249 -1.71 1.13 21.45
CA ASN A 249 -1.74 1.04 19.99
C ASN A 249 -1.31 -0.26 19.28
N SER A 250 -1.05 -1.29 20.04
CA SER A 250 -0.61 -2.60 19.54
C SER A 250 -1.74 -3.36 18.85
N GLY A 251 -3.00 -2.90 19.00
CA GLY A 251 -4.14 -3.70 18.62
C GLY A 251 -4.32 -4.88 19.58
N PHE A 252 -5.23 -5.75 19.25
CA PHE A 252 -5.45 -6.99 20.00
C PHE A 252 -5.65 -8.15 19.05
N ALA A 253 -5.20 -9.31 19.48
CA ALA A 253 -5.38 -10.55 18.77
C ALA A 253 -6.16 -11.54 19.64
N GLY A 254 -6.88 -12.42 18.96
CA GLY A 254 -7.79 -13.35 19.61
C GLY A 254 -9.17 -12.76 19.82
N VAL A 255 -10.15 -13.63 19.68
CA VAL A 255 -11.56 -13.24 19.68
C VAL A 255 -12.02 -12.74 21.05
N GLU A 256 -11.46 -13.27 22.15
CA GLU A 256 -11.79 -12.82 23.51
C GLU A 256 -11.40 -11.36 23.71
N GLN A 257 -10.17 -10.99 23.37
CA GLN A 257 -9.73 -9.60 23.43
C GLN A 257 -10.54 -8.69 22.52
N ALA A 258 -10.97 -9.18 21.36
CA ALA A 258 -11.87 -8.44 20.49
C ALA A 258 -13.22 -8.18 21.17
N CYS A 259 -13.82 -9.20 21.78
CA CYS A 259 -15.10 -9.08 22.50
C CYS A 259 -15.00 -8.11 23.67
N GLN A 260 -13.97 -8.23 24.51
CA GLN A 260 -13.74 -7.33 25.64
C GLN A 260 -13.56 -5.87 25.18
N ASN A 261 -12.78 -5.65 24.13
CA ASN A 261 -12.45 -4.32 23.66
C ASN A 261 -13.54 -3.66 22.83
N PHE A 262 -14.31 -4.42 22.05
CA PHE A 262 -15.41 -3.85 21.24
C PHE A 262 -16.72 -3.80 22.01
N PHE A 263 -17.05 -4.85 22.76
CA PHE A 263 -18.39 -5.04 23.32
C PHE A 263 -18.41 -5.06 24.87
N GLY A 264 -17.24 -5.14 25.52
CA GLY A 264 -17.14 -5.19 27.00
C GLY A 264 -17.65 -6.49 27.59
N LYS A 265 -17.59 -7.60 26.84
CA LYS A 265 -18.13 -8.91 27.21
C LYS A 265 -17.10 -10.00 26.94
N SER A 266 -17.24 -11.16 27.60
CA SER A 266 -16.57 -12.37 27.17
C SER A 266 -17.12 -12.86 25.83
N VAL A 267 -16.32 -13.60 25.08
CA VAL A 267 -16.74 -14.23 23.83
C VAL A 267 -17.93 -15.16 24.03
N SER A 268 -18.03 -15.82 25.19
CA SER A 268 -19.15 -16.69 25.52
C SER A 268 -20.51 -15.98 25.58
N ASP A 269 -20.53 -14.68 25.80
CA ASP A 269 -21.73 -13.87 26.04
C ASP A 269 -22.16 -13.02 24.84
N ILE A 270 -21.50 -13.16 23.70
CA ILE A 270 -21.82 -12.35 22.53
C ILE A 270 -23.08 -12.82 21.81
N SER A 271 -23.85 -11.84 21.33
CA SER A 271 -25.05 -12.04 20.52
C SER A 271 -24.75 -12.30 19.04
N LEU A 272 -25.76 -12.72 18.27
CA LEU A 272 -25.69 -12.82 16.80
C LEU A 272 -25.23 -11.51 16.14
N ALA A 273 -25.66 -10.36 16.67
CA ALA A 273 -25.27 -9.06 16.16
C ALA A 273 -23.77 -8.81 16.30
N GLU A 274 -23.20 -9.15 17.44
CA GLU A 274 -21.77 -9.01 17.74
C GLU A 274 -20.93 -10.06 17.01
N ALA A 275 -21.36 -11.31 16.99
CA ALA A 275 -20.71 -12.40 16.27
C ALA A 275 -20.61 -12.13 14.77
N SER A 276 -21.66 -11.60 14.15
CA SER A 276 -21.66 -11.26 12.73
C SER A 276 -20.74 -10.09 12.38
N ILE A 277 -20.52 -9.15 13.30
CA ILE A 277 -19.52 -8.08 13.15
C ILE A 277 -18.12 -8.69 13.18
N LEU A 278 -17.80 -9.51 14.21
CA LEU A 278 -16.48 -10.15 14.34
C LEU A 278 -16.17 -11.03 13.13
N ALA A 279 -17.11 -11.89 12.71
CA ALA A 279 -16.96 -12.73 11.52
C ALA A 279 -16.68 -11.90 10.26
N GLY A 280 -17.28 -10.72 10.14
CA GLY A 280 -17.00 -9.77 9.07
C GLY A 280 -15.58 -9.22 9.11
N MET A 281 -15.04 -8.98 10.31
CA MET A 281 -13.70 -8.41 10.53
C MET A 281 -12.58 -9.40 10.22
N PHE A 282 -12.80 -10.71 10.24
CA PHE A 282 -11.77 -11.71 9.90
C PHE A 282 -11.17 -11.47 8.49
N GLN A 283 -11.94 -10.94 7.56
CA GLN A 283 -11.46 -10.65 6.21
C GLN A 283 -10.51 -9.44 6.17
N ASN A 284 -10.86 -8.35 6.82
CA ASN A 284 -10.05 -7.12 6.88
C ASN A 284 -10.46 -6.26 8.08
N PRO A 285 -9.76 -6.43 9.22
CA PRO A 285 -10.08 -5.71 10.46
C PRO A 285 -10.01 -4.18 10.33
N GLY A 286 -9.08 -3.66 9.53
CA GLY A 286 -8.93 -2.21 9.33
C GLY A 286 -10.06 -1.60 8.49
N LEU A 287 -10.59 -2.34 7.51
CA LEU A 287 -11.68 -1.88 6.63
C LEU A 287 -13.04 -1.99 7.31
N TYR A 288 -13.21 -2.98 8.20
CA TYR A 288 -14.48 -3.31 8.85
C TYR A 288 -14.46 -3.05 10.36
N ASN A 289 -13.63 -2.11 10.81
CA ASN A 289 -13.57 -1.72 12.22
C ASN A 289 -14.83 -0.92 12.61
N PRO A 290 -15.61 -1.36 13.61
CA PRO A 290 -16.90 -0.77 13.93
C PRO A 290 -16.79 0.66 14.52
N TYR A 291 -15.66 1.03 15.13
CA TYR A 291 -15.44 2.39 15.62
C TYR A 291 -15.06 3.39 14.52
N THR A 292 -14.21 2.97 13.59
CA THR A 292 -13.63 3.89 12.60
C THR A 292 -14.33 3.84 11.26
N LYS A 293 -15.04 2.75 10.96
CA LYS A 293 -15.70 2.49 9.67
C LYS A 293 -17.09 1.84 9.83
N PRO A 294 -18.00 2.40 10.64
CA PRO A 294 -19.29 1.75 10.96
C PRO A 294 -20.13 1.42 9.73
N ASN A 295 -20.13 2.28 8.70
CA ASN A 295 -20.83 2.03 7.46
C ASN A 295 -20.28 0.81 6.68
N ASN A 296 -18.97 0.63 6.65
CA ASN A 296 -18.35 -0.53 6.02
C ASN A 296 -18.63 -1.80 6.84
N THR A 297 -18.55 -1.69 8.16
CA THR A 297 -18.91 -2.76 9.09
C THR A 297 -20.34 -3.21 8.85
N ARG A 298 -21.31 -2.29 8.76
CA ARG A 298 -22.71 -2.61 8.47
C ARG A 298 -22.87 -3.33 7.13
N LYS A 299 -22.22 -2.85 6.07
CA LYS A 299 -22.27 -3.53 4.76
C LYS A 299 -21.71 -4.94 4.84
N ARG A 300 -20.60 -5.14 5.55
CA ARG A 300 -19.99 -6.46 5.71
C ARG A 300 -20.81 -7.39 6.60
N GLN A 301 -21.37 -6.87 7.71
CA GLN A 301 -22.28 -7.60 8.59
C GLN A 301 -23.49 -8.14 7.81
N LYS A 302 -24.10 -7.32 6.94
CA LYS A 302 -25.20 -7.76 6.07
C LYS A 302 -24.80 -8.93 5.17
N ILE A 303 -23.56 -8.93 4.66
CA ILE A 303 -23.04 -10.06 3.85
C ILE A 303 -22.92 -11.32 4.70
N VAL A 304 -22.32 -11.21 5.90
CA VAL A 304 -22.19 -12.35 6.84
C VAL A 304 -23.54 -12.95 7.16
N LEU A 305 -24.49 -12.13 7.62
CA LEU A 305 -25.84 -12.57 7.95
C LEU A 305 -26.57 -13.20 6.75
N THR A 306 -26.39 -12.65 5.54
CA THR A 306 -26.96 -13.24 4.32
C THR A 306 -26.37 -14.63 4.03
N LEU A 307 -25.06 -14.82 4.26
CA LEU A 307 -24.43 -16.12 4.12
C LEU A 307 -24.93 -17.11 5.17
N MET A 308 -25.14 -16.66 6.42
CA MET A 308 -25.72 -17.48 7.48
C MET A 308 -27.14 -17.94 7.12
N VAL A 309 -27.98 -17.07 6.55
CA VAL A 309 -29.32 -17.45 6.03
C VAL A 309 -29.18 -18.47 4.91
N ASN A 310 -28.31 -18.21 3.93
CA ASN A 310 -28.15 -19.10 2.76
C ASN A 310 -27.66 -20.49 3.14
N HIS A 311 -26.96 -20.63 4.25
CA HIS A 311 -26.49 -21.91 4.79
C HIS A 311 -27.39 -22.49 5.87
N GLY A 312 -28.53 -21.84 6.19
CA GLY A 312 -29.54 -22.36 7.11
C GLY A 312 -29.19 -22.26 8.60
N TYR A 313 -28.22 -21.39 8.96
CA TYR A 313 -27.83 -21.14 10.35
C TYR A 313 -28.79 -20.20 11.08
N ILE A 314 -29.40 -19.25 10.35
CA ILE A 314 -30.38 -18.30 10.86
C ILE A 314 -31.53 -18.09 9.84
N THR A 315 -32.62 -17.51 10.30
CA THR A 315 -33.78 -17.12 9.46
C THR A 315 -33.60 -15.71 8.88
N GLU A 316 -34.42 -15.35 7.90
CA GLU A 316 -34.49 -13.97 7.37
C GLU A 316 -34.96 -12.97 8.43
N GLU A 317 -35.87 -13.39 9.31
CA GLU A 317 -36.40 -12.59 10.41
C GLU A 317 -35.27 -12.23 11.41
N GLU A 318 -34.45 -13.21 11.81
CA GLU A 318 -33.30 -12.99 12.70
C GLU A 318 -32.28 -12.05 12.07
N LYS A 319 -31.96 -12.24 10.78
CA LYS A 319 -31.09 -11.33 10.04
C LYS A 319 -31.61 -9.88 10.08
N ASN A 320 -32.91 -9.69 9.78
CA ASN A 320 -33.49 -8.36 9.74
C ASN A 320 -33.53 -7.73 11.13
N ALA A 321 -33.86 -8.48 12.17
CA ALA A 321 -33.83 -8.02 13.56
C ALA A 321 -32.42 -7.53 13.97
N VAL A 322 -31.35 -8.22 13.55
CA VAL A 322 -29.96 -7.80 13.80
C VAL A 322 -29.61 -6.53 13.03
N LEU A 323 -30.06 -6.40 11.79
CA LEU A 323 -29.76 -5.22 10.97
C LEU A 323 -30.46 -3.94 11.46
N ASP A 324 -31.52 -4.06 12.24
CA ASP A 324 -32.21 -2.94 12.88
C ASP A 324 -31.47 -2.40 14.12
N ILE A 325 -30.53 -3.16 14.68
CA ILE A 325 -29.72 -2.74 15.83
C ILE A 325 -28.60 -1.80 15.35
N PRO A 326 -28.52 -0.55 15.84
CA PRO A 326 -27.40 0.34 15.50
C PRO A 326 -26.07 -0.25 15.97
N ILE A 327 -25.02 -0.23 15.11
CA ILE A 327 -23.69 -0.78 15.48
C ILE A 327 -23.15 -0.09 16.72
N GLU A 328 -23.30 1.23 16.79
CA GLU A 328 -22.81 2.07 17.89
C GLU A 328 -23.38 1.68 19.25
N SER A 329 -24.61 1.12 19.28
CA SER A 329 -25.25 0.66 20.54
C SER A 329 -24.64 -0.64 21.08
N LEU A 330 -23.92 -1.39 20.26
CA LEU A 330 -23.25 -2.62 20.65
C LEU A 330 -21.86 -2.35 21.23
N LEU A 331 -21.29 -1.17 20.97
CA LEU A 331 -19.92 -0.86 21.33
C LEU A 331 -19.79 -0.27 22.73
N VAL A 332 -18.70 -0.60 23.38
CA VAL A 332 -18.30 0.07 24.65
C VAL A 332 -18.14 1.56 24.37
N LYS A 333 -18.80 2.39 25.18
CA LYS A 333 -18.56 3.83 25.13
C LYS A 333 -17.12 4.11 25.50
N LYS A 334 -16.37 4.67 24.58
CA LYS A 334 -15.02 5.15 24.86
C LYS A 334 -15.15 6.55 25.47
N ASP A 335 -14.76 6.69 26.72
CA ASP A 335 -14.25 7.97 27.19
C ASP A 335 -13.07 8.34 26.28
N ASN A 336 -12.97 9.61 25.86
CA ASN A 336 -11.95 10.08 24.91
C ASN A 336 -10.58 9.47 25.24
N VAL A 337 -10.27 8.35 24.59
CA VAL A 337 -8.99 7.69 24.77
C VAL A 337 -8.00 8.56 24.04
N ALA A 338 -7.15 9.24 24.77
CA ALA A 338 -6.06 10.02 24.22
C ALA A 338 -5.31 9.15 23.22
N ASN A 339 -5.21 9.63 21.98
CA ASN A 339 -4.41 8.99 20.94
C ASN A 339 -2.97 8.88 21.48
N GLY A 340 -2.34 7.74 21.28
CA GLY A 340 -0.96 7.53 21.74
C GLY A 340 -0.03 8.57 21.10
N ASP A 341 0.94 9.02 21.88
CA ASP A 341 1.96 9.96 21.44
C ASP A 341 2.66 9.47 20.15
N SER A 342 3.08 10.39 19.29
CA SER A 342 3.85 10.11 18.07
C SER A 342 3.14 9.23 17.02
N ARG A 343 1.82 9.09 17.12
CA ARG A 343 1.08 8.15 16.27
C ARG A 343 1.22 8.43 14.78
N ALA A 344 1.21 9.69 14.38
CA ALA A 344 1.35 10.07 12.98
C ALA A 344 2.75 9.72 12.43
N ALA A 345 3.78 9.86 13.25
CA ALA A 345 5.14 9.43 12.91
C ALA A 345 5.21 7.90 12.75
N ILE A 346 4.63 7.15 13.69
CA ILE A 346 4.60 5.69 13.66
C ILE A 346 3.88 5.19 12.39
N ASP A 347 2.71 5.74 12.04
CA ASP A 347 1.99 5.35 10.84
C ASP A 347 2.76 5.71 9.56
N TYR A 348 3.49 6.82 9.54
CA TYR A 348 4.37 7.18 8.43
C TYR A 348 5.50 6.15 8.25
N ILE A 349 6.19 5.77 9.34
CA ILE A 349 7.27 4.77 9.33
C ILE A 349 6.75 3.42 8.85
N ILE A 350 5.62 2.95 9.38
CA ILE A 350 5.00 1.67 8.97
C ILE A 350 4.77 1.64 7.46
N ASN A 351 4.18 2.71 6.91
CA ASN A 351 3.88 2.79 5.47
C ASN A 351 5.16 2.86 4.63
N GLU A 352 6.18 3.60 5.07
CA GLU A 352 7.43 3.71 4.35
C GLU A 352 8.18 2.38 4.33
N VAL A 353 8.33 1.70 5.48
CA VAL A 353 8.97 0.38 5.56
C VAL A 353 8.22 -0.64 4.71
N ALA A 354 6.89 -0.63 4.75
CA ALA A 354 6.08 -1.54 3.92
C ALA A 354 6.29 -1.31 2.41
N ASN A 355 6.36 -0.04 1.98
CA ASN A 355 6.62 0.30 0.58
C ASN A 355 8.02 -0.13 0.11
N ASP A 356 9.04 0.03 0.97
CA ASP A 356 10.43 -0.26 0.60
C ASP A 356 10.78 -1.75 0.69
N THR A 357 10.19 -2.47 1.67
CA THR A 357 10.57 -3.86 1.98
C THR A 357 9.54 -4.89 1.53
N GLY A 358 8.29 -4.47 1.31
CA GLY A 358 7.15 -5.34 1.05
C GLY A 358 6.56 -6.01 2.31
N TYR A 359 7.05 -5.67 3.52
CA TYR A 359 6.60 -6.26 4.78
C TYR A 359 5.79 -5.26 5.62
N ASP A 360 4.64 -5.70 6.14
CA ASP A 360 3.89 -4.94 7.13
C ASP A 360 4.44 -5.24 8.54
N LEU A 361 4.91 -4.21 9.24
CA LEU A 361 5.49 -4.30 10.59
C LEU A 361 4.53 -4.89 11.64
N ARG A 362 3.24 -4.89 11.36
CA ARG A 362 2.22 -5.46 12.24
C ARG A 362 2.06 -6.96 12.10
N GLU A 363 2.46 -7.48 10.93
CA GLU A 363 2.36 -8.91 10.58
C GLU A 363 3.71 -9.61 10.61
N THR A 364 4.77 -8.88 10.25
CA THR A 364 6.13 -9.39 10.16
C THR A 364 7.02 -8.69 11.19
N PRO A 365 7.47 -9.41 12.23
CA PRO A 365 8.30 -8.84 13.28
C PRO A 365 9.62 -8.29 12.75
N MET A 366 9.88 -7.02 13.02
CA MET A 366 11.10 -6.33 12.58
C MET A 366 11.64 -5.39 13.67
N LYS A 367 12.95 -5.22 13.70
CA LYS A 367 13.61 -4.14 14.43
C LYS A 367 13.83 -2.98 13.46
N ILE A 368 13.33 -1.79 13.81
CA ILE A 368 13.45 -0.58 12.98
C ILE A 368 14.24 0.47 13.74
N VAL A 369 15.30 0.98 13.15
CA VAL A 369 15.97 2.20 13.63
C VAL A 369 15.44 3.36 12.82
N THR A 370 14.71 4.26 13.48
CA THR A 370 14.09 5.41 12.83
C THR A 370 15.02 6.62 12.77
N THR A 371 14.62 7.66 12.05
CA THR A 371 15.26 8.97 12.08
C THR A 371 14.64 9.92 13.10
N ILE A 372 13.57 9.49 13.76
CA ILE A 372 12.83 10.32 14.71
C ILE A 372 13.70 10.62 15.92
N ASP A 373 13.84 11.89 16.21
CA ASP A 373 14.52 12.39 17.41
C ASP A 373 13.51 12.46 18.55
N LYS A 374 13.89 11.85 19.70
CA LYS A 374 13.00 11.75 20.85
C LYS A 374 12.58 13.11 21.39
N ASP A 375 13.54 13.99 21.60
CA ASP A 375 13.30 15.27 22.27
C ASP A 375 12.48 16.20 21.37
N VAL A 376 12.76 16.18 20.07
CA VAL A 376 12.00 16.96 19.07
C VAL A 376 10.57 16.44 18.95
N GLN A 377 10.38 15.11 18.87
CA GLN A 377 9.05 14.50 18.80
C GLN A 377 8.24 14.74 20.08
N ASP A 378 8.86 14.68 21.24
CA ASP A 378 8.20 14.95 22.54
C ASP A 378 7.68 16.40 22.61
N VAL A 379 8.38 17.37 22.01
CA VAL A 379 7.89 18.74 21.88
C VAL A 379 6.65 18.81 21.01
N LEU A 380 6.63 18.10 19.85
CA LEU A 380 5.43 18.05 19.02
C LEU A 380 4.26 17.37 19.72
N ASN A 381 4.50 16.29 20.47
CA ASN A 381 3.46 15.62 21.24
C ASN A 381 2.82 16.56 22.30
N LYS A 382 3.61 17.41 22.97
CA LYS A 382 3.12 18.44 23.90
C LYS A 382 2.33 19.52 23.19
N LEU A 383 2.75 19.90 21.96
CA LEU A 383 2.02 20.87 21.15
C LEU A 383 0.64 20.31 20.74
N GLU A 384 0.58 19.08 20.22
CA GLU A 384 -0.68 18.42 19.85
C GLU A 384 -1.69 18.36 21.00
N LYS A 385 -1.20 18.16 22.23
CA LYS A 385 -2.02 18.13 23.46
C LYS A 385 -2.45 19.52 23.93
N GLY A 386 -1.90 20.59 23.36
CA GLY A 386 -2.15 21.94 23.83
C GLY A 386 -1.38 22.33 25.08
N GLU A 387 -0.34 21.56 25.49
CA GLU A 387 0.44 21.82 26.70
C GLU A 387 1.38 23.03 26.57
N ILE A 388 1.88 23.29 25.37
CA ILE A 388 2.83 24.37 25.07
C ILE A 388 2.27 25.45 24.12
N TYR A 389 1.10 25.20 23.54
CA TYR A 389 0.40 26.14 22.68
C TYR A 389 -1.10 26.00 22.85
N GLU A 390 -1.77 27.08 23.22
CA GLU A 390 -3.22 27.12 23.35
C GLU A 390 -3.85 27.35 21.98
N PHE A 391 -4.56 26.36 21.46
CA PHE A 391 -5.25 26.49 20.18
C PHE A 391 -6.49 27.39 20.31
N PRO A 392 -6.74 28.30 19.37
CA PRO A 392 -7.87 29.24 19.41
C PRO A 392 -9.24 28.57 19.54
N ASN A 393 -9.39 27.34 19.10
CA ASN A 393 -10.60 26.56 19.23
C ASN A 393 -10.33 25.06 19.06
N GLU A 394 -11.34 24.24 19.34
CA GLU A 394 -11.26 22.77 19.25
C GLU A 394 -11.14 22.22 17.80
N TYR A 395 -11.56 23.00 16.81
CA TYR A 395 -11.55 22.59 15.38
C TYR A 395 -10.21 22.88 14.70
N MET A 396 -9.40 23.74 15.27
CA MET A 396 -8.09 24.09 14.71
C MET A 396 -7.17 22.85 14.75
N GLN A 397 -6.53 22.61 13.61
CA GLN A 397 -5.63 21.48 13.40
C GLN A 397 -4.27 21.98 12.89
N GLU A 398 -3.25 21.19 13.08
CA GLU A 398 -1.92 21.41 12.53
C GLU A 398 -1.45 20.20 11.71
N GLY A 399 -0.40 20.38 10.92
CA GLY A 399 0.39 19.32 10.29
C GLY A 399 1.82 19.79 10.23
N ILE A 400 2.71 19.09 10.92
CA ILE A 400 4.10 19.50 11.10
C ILE A 400 5.04 18.39 10.67
N ALA A 401 6.09 18.75 9.94
CA ALA A 401 7.22 17.87 9.64
C ALA A 401 8.53 18.63 9.89
N ILE A 402 9.43 18.01 10.60
CA ILE A 402 10.76 18.53 10.88
C ILE A 402 11.78 17.61 10.23
N THR A 403 12.55 18.16 9.28
CA THR A 403 13.61 17.44 8.56
C THR A 403 14.97 17.83 9.12
N ASP A 404 15.79 16.87 9.47
CA ASP A 404 17.18 17.10 9.79
C ASP A 404 17.93 17.62 8.56
N MET A 405 18.56 18.77 8.72
CA MET A 405 19.17 19.49 7.61
C MET A 405 20.42 18.78 7.07
N GLU A 406 21.14 18.04 7.89
CA GLU A 406 22.36 17.35 7.48
C GLU A 406 22.05 16.01 6.79
N THR A 407 21.18 15.22 7.37
CA THR A 407 20.89 13.85 6.90
C THR A 407 19.73 13.78 5.90
N GLY A 408 18.78 14.70 5.98
CA GLY A 408 17.51 14.65 5.24
C GLY A 408 16.44 13.75 5.86
N GLY A 409 16.75 13.09 6.98
CA GLY A 409 15.81 12.28 7.73
C GLY A 409 14.75 13.13 8.44
N LEU A 410 13.57 12.58 8.62
CA LEU A 410 12.49 13.23 9.39
C LEU A 410 12.78 13.07 10.87
N SER A 411 13.04 14.18 11.56
CA SER A 411 13.29 14.19 13.01
C SER A 411 12.01 14.13 13.83
N ALA A 412 10.89 14.68 13.32
CA ALA A 412 9.60 14.61 13.97
C ALA A 412 8.43 14.84 12.99
N ILE A 413 7.28 14.25 13.31
CA ILE A 413 6.04 14.37 12.52
C ILE A 413 4.85 14.53 13.46
N SER A 414 4.00 15.54 13.20
CA SER A 414 2.66 15.67 13.77
C SER A 414 1.61 15.63 12.65
N GLY A 415 0.65 14.74 12.79
CA GLY A 415 -0.47 14.58 11.84
C GLY A 415 -1.71 15.36 12.21
N GLY A 416 -1.66 16.10 13.29
CA GLY A 416 -2.77 16.90 13.83
C GLY A 416 -3.29 16.42 15.18
N ARG A 417 -3.99 17.31 15.85
CA ARG A 417 -4.60 17.04 17.15
C ARG A 417 -5.56 15.87 17.08
N ASN A 418 -5.53 15.04 18.10
CA ASN A 418 -6.37 13.84 18.19
C ASN A 418 -6.21 12.89 16.97
N TYR A 419 -5.00 12.79 16.44
CA TYR A 419 -4.71 11.89 15.32
C TYR A 419 -5.03 10.44 15.69
N SER A 420 -5.92 9.82 14.93
CA SER A 420 -6.25 8.40 15.10
C SER A 420 -5.38 7.52 14.18
N ALA A 421 -5.14 6.29 14.59
CA ALA A 421 -4.43 5.32 13.77
C ALA A 421 -4.98 5.25 12.34
N ARG A 422 -4.10 5.38 11.34
CA ARG A 422 -4.46 5.42 9.92
C ARG A 422 -5.44 6.55 9.56
N GLY A 423 -5.51 7.57 10.38
CA GLY A 423 -6.27 8.79 10.09
C GLY A 423 -5.62 9.65 9.02
N THR A 424 -6.23 10.81 8.77
CA THR A 424 -5.65 11.79 7.85
C THR A 424 -4.40 12.40 8.48
N ASN A 425 -3.22 12.01 8.02
CA ASN A 425 -1.96 12.62 8.43
C ASN A 425 -1.78 13.97 7.71
N ARG A 426 -1.95 15.05 8.44
CA ARG A 426 -1.86 16.40 7.86
C ARG A 426 -0.43 16.79 7.49
N ALA A 427 0.60 16.15 8.07
CA ALA A 427 1.97 16.35 7.65
C ALA A 427 2.24 15.84 6.21
N THR A 428 1.45 14.87 5.74
CA THR A 428 1.54 14.31 4.37
C THR A 428 0.43 14.81 3.44
N THR A 429 -0.54 15.53 3.97
CA THR A 429 -1.67 16.06 3.19
C THR A 429 -1.25 17.33 2.45
N LYS A 430 -1.46 17.34 1.14
CA LYS A 430 -1.17 18.52 0.31
C LYS A 430 -2.13 19.68 0.65
N ARG A 431 -1.55 20.86 0.81
CA ARG A 431 -2.25 22.13 1.02
C ARG A 431 -1.55 23.26 0.29
N GLN A 432 -2.28 24.31 -0.04
CA GLN A 432 -1.68 25.51 -0.61
C GLN A 432 -0.68 26.12 0.38
N PRO A 433 0.60 26.27 -0.02
CA PRO A 433 1.66 26.71 0.91
C PRO A 433 1.65 28.24 1.15
N GLY A 434 0.89 29.00 0.41
CA GLY A 434 0.92 30.46 0.46
C GLY A 434 2.31 30.99 0.18
N SER A 435 2.70 32.06 0.89
CA SER A 435 3.97 32.76 0.67
C SER A 435 5.23 31.93 0.92
N THR A 436 5.14 30.75 1.52
CA THR A 436 6.29 29.84 1.62
C THR A 436 6.69 29.26 0.26
N ALA A 437 5.84 29.36 -0.76
CA ALA A 437 6.19 29.01 -2.13
C ALA A 437 7.24 29.93 -2.77
N LYS A 438 7.37 31.19 -2.33
CA LYS A 438 8.14 32.22 -3.02
C LYS A 438 9.60 31.87 -3.26
N ILE A 439 10.27 31.27 -2.28
CA ILE A 439 11.67 30.87 -2.47
C ILE A 439 11.79 29.70 -3.47
N LEU A 440 10.74 28.87 -3.57
CA LEU A 440 10.76 27.66 -4.39
C LEU A 440 10.32 27.92 -5.84
N PHE A 441 9.32 28.79 -6.05
CA PHE A 441 8.72 28.99 -7.37
C PHE A 441 9.18 30.27 -8.07
N ASP A 442 9.70 31.25 -7.32
CA ASP A 442 10.06 32.58 -7.83
C ASP A 442 11.55 32.83 -7.74
N TYR A 443 12.03 33.11 -6.53
CA TYR A 443 13.40 33.61 -6.31
C TYR A 443 14.47 32.54 -6.53
N GLY A 444 14.22 31.29 -6.14
CA GLY A 444 15.14 30.19 -6.38
C GLY A 444 15.38 29.96 -7.88
N PRO A 445 14.33 29.72 -8.68
CA PRO A 445 14.46 29.63 -10.14
C PRO A 445 15.06 30.89 -10.79
N TYR A 446 14.73 32.08 -10.27
CA TYR A 446 15.32 33.32 -10.79
C TYR A 446 16.83 33.38 -10.56
N ILE A 447 17.31 32.99 -9.39
CA ILE A 447 18.74 32.93 -9.08
C ILE A 447 19.42 31.88 -9.96
N GLU A 448 18.84 30.70 -10.06
CA GLU A 448 19.42 29.54 -10.77
C GLU A 448 19.54 29.78 -12.27
N TYR A 449 18.46 30.25 -12.90
CA TYR A 449 18.40 30.29 -14.37
C TYR A 449 18.65 31.68 -14.98
N LEU A 450 18.45 32.75 -14.22
CA LEU A 450 18.62 34.12 -14.70
C LEU A 450 19.80 34.86 -14.05
N ASN A 451 20.69 34.12 -13.35
CA ASN A 451 21.85 34.68 -12.66
C ASN A 451 21.48 35.81 -11.68
N GLY A 452 20.33 35.69 -11.04
CA GLY A 452 19.89 36.64 -10.03
C GLY A 452 20.73 36.59 -8.76
N SER A 453 20.60 37.60 -7.93
CA SER A 453 21.23 37.67 -6.62
C SER A 453 20.30 38.27 -5.59
N PRO A 454 20.56 38.15 -4.30
CA PRO A 454 19.79 38.83 -3.26
C PRO A 454 19.75 40.35 -3.41
N ALA A 455 20.68 40.96 -4.17
CA ALA A 455 20.72 42.40 -4.48
C ALA A 455 19.93 42.75 -5.75
N THR A 456 19.41 41.78 -6.52
CA THR A 456 18.60 42.05 -7.70
C THR A 456 17.39 42.91 -7.31
N LEU A 457 17.11 43.95 -8.10
CA LEU A 457 16.05 44.91 -7.82
C LEU A 457 14.74 44.50 -8.51
N PHE A 458 13.65 44.57 -7.78
CA PHE A 458 12.29 44.41 -8.26
C PHE A 458 11.45 45.64 -7.90
N LEU A 459 10.56 46.03 -8.80
CA LEU A 459 9.65 47.12 -8.59
C LEU A 459 8.35 46.61 -7.95
N ASP A 460 8.04 47.10 -6.75
CA ASP A 460 6.81 46.80 -5.98
C ASP A 460 5.81 47.94 -6.19
N GLU A 461 4.96 47.80 -7.22
CA GLU A 461 3.94 48.76 -7.61
C GLU A 461 2.65 48.06 -8.03
N GLU A 462 1.56 48.79 -8.16
CA GLU A 462 0.30 48.20 -8.62
C GLU A 462 0.45 47.47 -9.95
N THR A 463 -0.04 46.22 -10.02
CA THR A 463 0.09 45.37 -11.19
C THR A 463 -1.02 44.31 -11.27
N THR A 464 -1.03 43.56 -12.38
CA THR A 464 -1.96 42.46 -12.61
C THR A 464 -1.21 41.18 -13.00
N TYR A 465 -1.84 40.06 -12.84
CA TYR A 465 -1.47 38.85 -13.55
C TYR A 465 -1.60 39.02 -15.08
N SER A 466 -1.00 38.16 -15.86
CA SER A 466 -1.05 38.24 -17.33
C SER A 466 -2.47 38.15 -17.90
N ASN A 467 -3.41 37.60 -17.15
CA ASN A 467 -4.83 37.54 -17.49
C ASN A 467 -5.62 38.80 -17.12
N GLY A 468 -4.95 39.84 -16.62
CA GLY A 468 -5.56 41.12 -16.23
C GLY A 468 -6.16 41.16 -14.79
N THR A 469 -6.12 40.04 -14.06
CA THR A 469 -6.61 40.01 -12.67
C THR A 469 -5.66 40.80 -11.76
N PRO A 470 -6.14 41.76 -10.95
CA PRO A 470 -5.29 42.52 -10.02
C PRO A 470 -4.66 41.61 -8.95
N ILE A 471 -3.38 41.87 -8.64
CA ILE A 471 -2.70 41.32 -7.48
C ILE A 471 -2.29 42.43 -6.52
N LYS A 472 -2.38 42.15 -5.22
CA LYS A 472 -2.02 43.08 -4.15
C LYS A 472 -1.08 42.44 -3.16
N ASN A 473 -0.26 43.27 -2.52
CA ASN A 473 0.45 42.84 -1.31
C ASN A 473 -0.54 42.67 -0.15
N ALA A 474 -0.19 41.88 0.85
CA ALA A 474 -1.07 41.55 1.97
C ALA A 474 -1.53 42.80 2.77
N ASP A 475 -0.67 43.80 2.84
CA ASP A 475 -0.94 45.08 3.53
C ASP A 475 -1.59 46.15 2.62
N GLY A 476 -1.79 45.82 1.34
CA GLY A 476 -2.33 46.75 0.33
C GLY A 476 -1.42 47.91 -0.04
N LYS A 477 -0.14 47.90 0.40
CA LYS A 477 0.84 48.98 0.14
C LYS A 477 1.86 48.55 -0.90
N TYR A 478 2.55 49.55 -1.47
CA TYR A 478 3.61 49.38 -2.46
C TYR A 478 4.86 50.13 -2.01
N ASN A 479 6.04 49.51 -2.11
CA ASN A 479 7.30 50.04 -1.59
C ASN A 479 8.26 50.57 -2.68
N GLY A 480 7.84 50.55 -3.95
CA GLY A 480 8.69 50.97 -5.06
C GLY A 480 9.83 49.98 -5.32
N LEU A 481 10.99 50.50 -5.73
CA LEU A 481 12.16 49.70 -6.06
C LEU A 481 12.81 49.12 -4.79
N MET A 482 12.94 47.79 -4.73
CA MET A 482 13.51 47.11 -3.56
C MET A 482 14.34 45.89 -3.98
N THR A 483 15.24 45.45 -3.11
CA THR A 483 16.06 44.27 -3.37
C THR A 483 15.25 42.96 -3.25
N MET A 484 15.70 41.89 -3.91
CA MET A 484 15.13 40.55 -3.74
C MET A 484 15.11 40.13 -2.26
N ARG A 485 16.18 40.42 -1.53
CA ARG A 485 16.30 40.13 -0.09
C ARG A 485 15.19 40.79 0.71
N ASP A 486 15.02 42.11 0.50
CA ASP A 486 13.99 42.89 1.24
C ASP A 486 12.56 42.45 0.82
N ALA A 487 12.38 42.16 -0.46
CA ALA A 487 11.12 41.67 -1.00
C ALA A 487 10.71 40.33 -0.39
N LEU A 488 11.66 39.38 -0.28
CA LEU A 488 11.42 38.09 0.36
C LEU A 488 11.21 38.23 1.87
N ALA A 489 12.04 39.03 2.55
CA ALA A 489 11.92 39.27 3.99
C ALA A 489 10.56 39.89 4.36
N ALA A 490 10.07 40.83 3.55
CA ALA A 490 8.76 41.48 3.71
C ALA A 490 7.61 40.67 3.07
N SER A 491 7.90 39.52 2.50
CA SER A 491 6.94 38.63 1.83
C SER A 491 6.08 39.33 0.78
N ARG A 492 6.68 40.24 -0.04
CA ARG A 492 5.97 41.00 -1.07
C ARG A 492 5.46 40.10 -2.18
N ASN A 493 4.20 40.25 -2.59
CA ASN A 493 3.58 39.45 -3.64
C ASN A 493 4.00 39.88 -5.04
N ILE A 494 4.12 41.19 -5.26
CA ILE A 494 4.40 41.74 -6.58
C ILE A 494 5.83 41.46 -7.03
N PRO A 495 6.88 41.70 -6.23
CA PRO A 495 8.24 41.28 -6.56
C PRO A 495 8.35 39.77 -6.84
N ALA A 496 7.64 38.94 -6.06
CA ALA A 496 7.60 37.48 -6.27
C ALA A 496 6.98 37.15 -7.64
N LEU A 497 5.81 37.72 -7.97
CA LEU A 497 5.19 37.53 -9.27
C LEU A 497 6.11 37.97 -10.42
N ARG A 498 6.81 39.09 -10.29
CA ARG A 498 7.74 39.58 -11.30
C ARG A 498 8.93 38.63 -11.51
N ALA A 499 9.46 38.09 -10.43
CA ALA A 499 10.52 37.06 -10.50
C ALA A 499 10.00 35.79 -11.23
N PHE A 500 8.83 35.30 -10.85
CA PHE A 500 8.15 34.18 -11.51
C PHE A 500 7.95 34.44 -13.00
N GLN A 501 7.33 35.58 -13.36
CA GLN A 501 7.04 35.94 -14.75
C GLN A 501 8.32 36.04 -15.60
N ALA A 502 9.40 36.56 -15.04
CA ALA A 502 10.68 36.63 -15.74
C ALA A 502 11.23 35.25 -16.11
N VAL A 503 11.21 34.30 -15.17
CA VAL A 503 11.64 32.91 -15.41
C VAL A 503 10.67 32.21 -16.36
N TYR A 504 9.37 32.38 -16.16
CA TYR A 504 8.33 31.77 -16.98
C TYR A 504 8.39 32.22 -18.43
N LYS A 505 8.68 33.50 -18.65
CA LYS A 505 8.85 34.07 -20.01
C LYS A 505 10.05 33.50 -20.72
N GLU A 506 11.13 33.25 -20.02
CA GLU A 506 12.35 32.63 -20.59
C GLU A 506 12.05 31.14 -20.96
N ASN A 507 11.60 30.37 -19.98
CA ASN A 507 11.15 28.99 -20.19
C ASN A 507 10.26 28.53 -19.02
N PRO A 508 8.99 28.19 -19.26
CA PRO A 508 8.09 27.68 -18.22
C PRO A 508 8.59 26.42 -17.50
N ASP A 509 9.34 25.57 -18.20
CA ASP A 509 9.85 24.32 -17.65
C ASP A 509 10.96 24.53 -16.60
N TYR A 510 11.60 25.69 -16.59
CA TYR A 510 12.62 26.00 -15.56
C TYR A 510 12.03 25.95 -14.17
N ILE A 511 10.84 26.54 -13.95
CA ILE A 511 10.19 26.52 -12.64
C ILE A 511 9.76 25.09 -12.27
N LYS A 512 9.13 24.37 -13.21
CA LYS A 512 8.68 22.99 -13.00
C LYS A 512 9.85 22.06 -12.65
N ASN A 513 10.94 22.14 -13.39
CA ASN A 513 12.12 21.32 -13.17
C ASN A 513 12.80 21.67 -11.84
N PHE A 514 12.88 22.96 -11.49
CA PHE A 514 13.46 23.40 -10.23
C PHE A 514 12.72 22.80 -9.04
N VAL A 515 11.38 22.95 -8.99
CA VAL A 515 10.59 22.41 -7.87
C VAL A 515 10.54 20.89 -7.87
N LYS A 516 10.56 20.24 -9.04
CA LYS A 516 10.66 18.79 -9.16
C LYS A 516 11.96 18.25 -8.59
N ASN A 517 13.08 18.92 -8.85
CA ASN A 517 14.38 18.58 -8.27
C ASN A 517 14.41 18.75 -6.74
N LEU A 518 13.48 19.53 -6.19
CA LEU A 518 13.24 19.68 -4.75
C LEU A 518 12.12 18.76 -4.22
N GLY A 519 11.75 17.72 -4.97
CA GLY A 519 10.75 16.72 -4.57
C GLY A 519 9.29 17.20 -4.63
N ILE A 520 9.02 18.32 -5.30
CA ILE A 520 7.67 18.85 -5.50
C ILE A 520 7.25 18.58 -6.94
N ASP A 521 6.46 17.52 -7.14
CA ASP A 521 5.89 17.23 -8.45
C ASP A 521 4.70 18.16 -8.71
N TYR A 522 4.93 19.17 -9.54
CA TYR A 522 3.90 20.08 -10.01
C TYR A 522 3.25 19.48 -11.26
N GLY A 523 2.25 18.62 -11.05
CA GLY A 523 1.44 18.05 -12.13
C GLY A 523 0.54 19.09 -12.80
N GLY A 524 0.48 19.08 -14.12
CA GLY A 524 -0.42 19.96 -14.86
C GLY A 524 0.17 21.29 -15.32
N GLU A 525 -0.72 22.24 -15.65
CA GLU A 525 -0.35 23.57 -16.17
C GLU A 525 0.10 24.49 -15.04
N LEU A 526 1.21 25.22 -15.25
CA LEU A 526 1.78 26.14 -14.28
C LEU A 526 1.15 27.53 -14.46
N TYR A 527 0.37 27.95 -13.46
CA TYR A 527 -0.26 29.25 -13.44
C TYR A 527 0.53 30.24 -12.57
N GLU A 528 0.45 31.53 -12.93
CA GLU A 528 1.12 32.62 -12.18
C GLU A 528 0.71 32.70 -10.71
N SER A 529 -0.47 32.19 -10.34
CA SER A 529 -0.89 32.08 -8.93
C SER A 529 0.04 31.21 -8.08
N ALA A 530 0.83 30.32 -8.70
CA ALA A 530 1.82 29.52 -8.03
C ALA A 530 2.92 30.37 -7.37
N ALA A 531 3.20 31.56 -7.91
CA ALA A 531 4.12 32.53 -7.33
C ALA A 531 3.80 32.90 -5.87
N ILE A 532 2.53 32.88 -5.49
CA ILE A 532 2.09 33.15 -4.12
C ILE A 532 1.47 31.94 -3.44
N GLY A 533 1.71 30.74 -3.98
CA GLY A 533 1.26 29.46 -3.43
C GLY A 533 -0.15 29.04 -3.81
N GLY A 534 -0.75 29.65 -4.84
CA GLY A 534 -2.07 29.31 -5.37
C GLY A 534 -2.03 28.16 -6.37
N PHE A 535 -1.87 26.93 -5.90
CA PHE A 535 -1.89 25.69 -6.70
C PHE A 535 -2.44 24.52 -5.84
N ASP A 536 -2.52 23.30 -6.39
CA ASP A 536 -3.10 22.11 -5.72
C ASP A 536 -2.43 21.77 -4.39
N GLY A 537 -1.19 22.22 -4.21
CA GLY A 537 -0.53 22.22 -2.92
C GLY A 537 0.65 21.27 -2.79
N VAL A 538 1.26 21.36 -1.62
CA VAL A 538 2.43 20.60 -1.19
C VAL A 538 2.24 20.20 0.28
N SER A 539 2.75 19.05 0.68
CA SER A 539 2.65 18.64 2.09
C SER A 539 3.76 19.26 2.95
N PRO A 540 3.55 19.38 4.28
CA PRO A 540 4.62 19.79 5.20
C PRO A 540 5.90 18.96 5.07
N VAL A 541 5.80 17.63 4.88
CA VAL A 541 6.95 16.74 4.65
C VAL A 541 7.73 17.14 3.40
N GLN A 542 7.04 17.37 2.28
CA GLN A 542 7.70 17.81 1.05
C GLN A 542 8.32 19.21 1.19
N MET A 543 7.60 20.12 1.85
CA MET A 543 8.06 21.50 2.04
C MET A 543 9.30 21.56 2.93
N SER A 544 9.32 20.84 4.06
CA SER A 544 10.47 20.82 4.97
C SER A 544 11.73 20.25 4.29
N ALA A 545 11.58 19.19 3.47
CA ALA A 545 12.69 18.61 2.71
C ALA A 545 13.20 19.55 1.61
N ALA A 546 12.31 20.25 0.90
CA ALA A 546 12.68 21.25 -0.11
C ALA A 546 13.48 22.41 0.50
N TYR A 547 13.03 22.90 1.65
CA TYR A 547 13.76 23.96 2.38
C TYR A 547 15.09 23.46 2.93
N ALA A 548 15.16 22.22 3.41
CA ALA A 548 16.41 21.63 3.89
C ALA A 548 17.48 21.54 2.79
N ALA A 549 17.09 21.44 1.52
CA ALA A 549 18.02 21.47 0.40
C ALA A 549 18.81 22.79 0.31
N TYR A 550 18.17 23.94 0.61
CA TYR A 550 18.87 25.23 0.65
C TYR A 550 19.94 25.25 1.75
N GLY A 551 19.64 24.71 2.94
CA GLY A 551 20.61 24.58 4.02
C GLY A 551 21.79 23.64 3.70
N ARG A 552 21.58 22.69 2.78
CA ARG A 552 22.59 21.73 2.30
C ARG A 552 23.35 22.21 1.06
N GLY A 553 23.32 23.50 0.74
CA GLY A 553 24.02 24.03 -0.44
C GLY A 553 23.42 23.57 -1.77
N GLY A 554 22.11 23.29 -1.82
CA GLY A 554 21.36 22.92 -3.01
C GLY A 554 21.14 21.40 -3.19
N TYR A 555 21.63 20.57 -2.28
CA TYR A 555 21.43 19.12 -2.38
C TYR A 555 20.10 18.68 -1.75
N TYR A 556 19.17 18.26 -2.58
CA TYR A 556 17.92 17.65 -2.13
C TYR A 556 18.13 16.19 -1.72
N ILE A 557 17.53 15.78 -0.63
CA ILE A 557 17.39 14.38 -0.21
C ILE A 557 15.90 14.13 0.01
N LYS A 558 15.37 13.10 -0.64
CA LYS A 558 13.98 12.69 -0.42
C LYS A 558 13.79 12.35 1.06
N PRO A 559 12.79 12.94 1.73
CA PRO A 559 12.59 12.70 3.16
C PRO A 559 12.32 11.22 3.44
N TYR A 560 12.88 10.73 4.54
CA TYR A 560 12.78 9.35 5.00
C TYR A 560 12.69 9.30 6.52
N SER A 561 12.12 8.22 7.06
CA SER A 561 11.82 8.10 8.48
C SER A 561 12.54 6.94 9.19
N TYR A 562 13.32 6.12 8.47
CA TYR A 562 14.11 5.05 9.06
C TYR A 562 15.44 4.88 8.33
N THR A 563 16.43 4.35 9.02
CA THR A 563 17.76 4.05 8.46
C THR A 563 17.98 2.56 8.24
N GLU A 564 17.44 1.73 9.12
CA GLU A 564 17.62 0.28 9.14
C GLU A 564 16.31 -0.42 9.51
N ALA A 565 15.99 -1.49 8.79
CA ALA A 565 14.90 -2.40 9.09
C ALA A 565 15.42 -3.83 9.07
N THR A 566 15.37 -4.55 10.19
CA THR A 566 15.90 -5.90 10.36
C THR A 566 14.78 -6.89 10.63
N LEU A 567 14.64 -7.92 9.79
CA LEU A 567 13.72 -9.04 10.03
C LEU A 567 14.17 -9.86 11.25
N LEU A 568 13.30 -10.06 12.23
CA LEU A 568 13.65 -10.85 13.43
C LEU A 568 13.75 -12.35 13.13
N GLU A 569 12.98 -12.85 12.16
CA GLU A 569 12.96 -14.27 11.79
C GLU A 569 14.33 -14.80 11.32
N ASN A 570 15.09 -14.00 10.56
CA ASN A 570 16.33 -14.45 9.90
C ASN A 570 17.47 -13.46 9.96
N GLY A 571 17.30 -12.33 10.64
CA GLY A 571 18.32 -11.29 10.77
C GLY A 571 18.61 -10.51 9.46
N LYS A 572 17.79 -10.65 8.42
CA LYS A 572 18.00 -9.91 7.17
C LYS A 572 17.80 -8.42 7.39
N VAL A 573 18.81 -7.65 6.99
CA VAL A 573 18.82 -6.19 7.15
C VAL A 573 18.49 -5.50 5.83
N TYR A 574 17.60 -4.53 5.90
CA TYR A 574 17.27 -3.60 4.84
C TYR A 574 17.75 -2.20 5.25
N ASN A 575 18.78 -1.69 4.59
CA ASN A 575 19.24 -0.34 4.78
C ASN A 575 18.50 0.61 3.85
N LYS A 576 18.09 1.77 4.36
CA LYS A 576 17.42 2.77 3.54
C LYS A 576 18.36 3.29 2.46
N THR A 577 17.95 3.17 1.20
CA THR A 577 18.64 3.80 0.08
C THR A 577 18.17 5.25 -0.04
N LEU A 578 19.12 6.19 0.03
CA LEU A 578 18.81 7.61 -0.07
C LEU A 578 18.68 8.03 -1.53
N GLU A 579 17.54 8.61 -1.87
CA GLU A 579 17.31 9.25 -3.16
C GLU A 579 17.72 10.74 -3.05
N LYS A 580 18.69 11.13 -3.90
CA LYS A 580 19.27 12.48 -3.93
C LYS A 580 18.96 13.19 -5.25
#